data_2de11254ec8ef3f54869765bc9253954
#
_entry.id   2de11254ec8ef3f54869765bc9253954
#
_cell.length_a   1.000
_cell.length_b   1.000
_cell.length_c   1.000
_cell.angle_alpha   90.00
_cell.angle_beta   90.00
_cell.angle_gamma   90.00
#
_symmetry.space_group_name_H-M   'P 1'
#
loop_
_entity.id
_entity.type
_entity.pdbx_description
1 polymer ?
#
loop_
_entity_poly.entity_id
_entity_poly.type
_entity_poly.pdbx_seq_one_letter_code
_entity_poly.pdbx_strand_id
1 'polypeptide(L)'
;MTTPDAGGAPGGGLLVRAVRVVAVDRPTPDGEVDLRLRGGVVTEVGVGLAAAGDEQVLDGEGRWAIPGLWDKHVHLTQWALQASRIDTSGTTSAEDVLTLVRARVAADAGAGELSSGGGRTAYPLLQGYGHRTATWLREPTVAELDAVSAGRPVVLVSGDAHHGWLNSRALQLFGLAPREGVVAEDEWFPIFARLGEYAGSPQAVEAAVRSAVAAAHARGIVGIVDVEWGDAPAQWQARYAGGLRSLRVRAGVYADRLDTTLAAGRATGDLLVPGFPLVEMGPLKVISDGSLNTRTAFCHEPYVDAVPGAADDGRGAPNLSSADLAELMRRAREGGLQVAVHAIGDAALDAALDAFAASGAAGSIEHAQLISPSAPARMAALGLTASVQPAHLWDDREAITRCWPDRDERCYAFRSLLSAGVPLALGSDAPVSPLDPWLAIAAAVHRSPDARSAWRPEQSLTLREALAASVDGQGTLRVGSRADLVLVEADPLGGDGLGGGDHTAYLRRMPCA
;
A
#
# COMPACT_ATOMS: atom_id res chain seq x y z
N MET A 1 14.64 -22.42 1.71
CA MET A 1 13.53 -23.39 1.74
C MET A 1 12.61 -23.06 0.58
N THR A 2 12.38 -24.02 -0.32
CA THR A 2 11.60 -23.84 -1.53
C THR A 2 10.12 -23.81 -1.16
N THR A 3 9.43 -22.70 -1.47
CA THR A 3 7.97 -22.67 -1.49
C THR A 3 7.45 -23.80 -2.36
N PRO A 4 6.47 -24.60 -1.93
CA PRO A 4 5.85 -25.60 -2.80
C PRO A 4 5.26 -24.87 -4.02
N ASP A 5 5.61 -25.36 -5.19
CA ASP A 5 5.10 -24.86 -6.47
C ASP A 5 3.56 -24.93 -6.44
N ALA A 6 2.89 -23.79 -6.52
CA ALA A 6 1.41 -23.66 -6.50
C ALA A 6 0.73 -24.23 -7.78
N GLY A 7 1.44 -25.11 -8.50
CA GLY A 7 1.00 -25.82 -9.68
C GLY A 7 0.36 -27.19 -9.41
N GLY A 8 -0.21 -27.41 -8.20
CA GLY A 8 -0.95 -28.61 -7.89
C GLY A 8 -2.15 -28.80 -8.81
N ALA A 9 -2.30 -30.01 -9.38
CA ALA A 9 -3.42 -30.38 -10.24
C ALA A 9 -4.77 -30.06 -9.59
N PRO A 10 -5.80 -29.69 -10.35
CA PRO A 10 -7.13 -29.42 -9.80
C PRO A 10 -7.70 -30.70 -9.17
N GLY A 11 -7.68 -30.78 -7.83
CA GLY A 11 -8.24 -31.89 -7.06
C GLY A 11 -7.50 -32.27 -5.78
N GLY A 12 -6.22 -31.93 -5.63
CA GLY A 12 -5.45 -32.24 -4.41
C GLY A 12 -5.80 -31.35 -3.22
N GLY A 13 -5.82 -31.92 -2.00
CA GLY A 13 -5.96 -31.18 -0.75
C GLY A 13 -4.61 -30.83 -0.13
N LEU A 14 -4.61 -29.91 0.85
CA LEU A 14 -3.48 -29.65 1.74
C LEU A 14 -3.91 -29.93 3.18
N LEU A 15 -3.13 -30.75 3.89
CA LEU A 15 -3.28 -30.93 5.33
C LEU A 15 -2.14 -30.21 6.04
N VAL A 16 -2.45 -29.13 6.73
CA VAL A 16 -1.52 -28.41 7.60
C VAL A 16 -1.63 -28.99 8.99
N ARG A 17 -0.56 -29.56 9.53
CA ARG A 17 -0.53 -30.23 10.83
C ARG A 17 0.10 -29.38 11.92
N ALA A 18 -0.24 -29.67 13.16
CA ALA A 18 0.39 -29.14 14.35
C ALA A 18 0.52 -27.61 14.34
N VAL A 19 -0.59 -26.90 14.14
CA VAL A 19 -0.66 -25.45 14.18
C VAL A 19 -1.51 -24.94 15.33
N ARG A 20 -1.19 -23.77 15.85
CA ARG A 20 -1.99 -23.04 16.85
C ARG A 20 -2.78 -21.95 16.16
N VAL A 21 -4.10 -22.06 16.18
CA VAL A 21 -4.96 -21.06 15.53
C VAL A 21 -5.07 -19.82 16.41
N VAL A 22 -4.84 -18.65 15.83
CA VAL A 22 -4.95 -17.36 16.54
C VAL A 22 -6.43 -16.94 16.66
N ALA A 23 -6.84 -16.54 17.85
CA ALA A 23 -8.20 -16.09 18.16
C ALA A 23 -8.42 -14.64 17.71
N VAL A 24 -8.80 -14.40 16.45
CA VAL A 24 -9.03 -13.06 15.90
C VAL A 24 -10.35 -12.46 16.43
N ASP A 25 -11.48 -13.12 16.19
CA ASP A 25 -12.82 -12.64 16.53
C ASP A 25 -13.58 -13.55 17.51
N ARG A 26 -13.06 -14.75 17.79
CA ARG A 26 -13.65 -15.74 18.68
C ARG A 26 -12.59 -16.61 19.32
N PRO A 27 -12.92 -17.28 20.46
CA PRO A 27 -12.03 -18.26 21.08
C PRO A 27 -11.67 -19.40 20.13
N THR A 28 -10.48 -19.97 20.33
CA THR A 28 -9.94 -21.13 19.61
C THR A 28 -9.83 -22.31 20.58
N PRO A 29 -9.74 -23.56 20.07
CA PRO A 29 -9.31 -24.69 20.88
C PRO A 29 -7.93 -24.46 21.49
N ASP A 30 -7.73 -24.94 22.70
CA ASP A 30 -6.39 -24.95 23.31
C ASP A 30 -5.50 -25.97 22.61
N GLY A 31 -4.23 -25.60 22.43
CA GLY A 31 -3.21 -26.48 21.87
C GLY A 31 -3.12 -26.45 20.34
N GLU A 32 -2.49 -27.50 19.81
CA GLU A 32 -2.24 -27.67 18.38
C GLU A 32 -3.39 -28.42 17.72
N VAL A 33 -3.74 -27.98 16.50
CA VAL A 33 -4.74 -28.62 15.64
C VAL A 33 -4.19 -28.80 14.24
N ASP A 34 -4.82 -29.65 13.48
CA ASP A 34 -4.60 -29.82 12.04
C ASP A 34 -5.71 -29.10 11.27
N LEU A 35 -5.36 -28.49 10.14
CA LEU A 35 -6.29 -27.82 9.22
C LEU A 35 -6.27 -28.55 7.87
N ARG A 36 -7.41 -29.05 7.43
CA ARG A 36 -7.56 -29.60 6.07
C ARG A 36 -8.12 -28.55 5.13
N LEU A 37 -7.42 -28.32 4.03
CA LEU A 37 -7.76 -27.33 3.00
C LEU A 37 -8.10 -28.04 1.71
N ARG A 38 -9.30 -27.79 1.16
CA ARG A 38 -9.75 -28.32 -0.13
C ARG A 38 -10.63 -27.31 -0.85
N GLY A 39 -10.46 -27.21 -2.17
CA GLY A 39 -11.30 -26.32 -2.98
C GLY A 39 -11.25 -24.85 -2.56
N GLY A 40 -10.13 -24.39 -1.99
CA GLY A 40 -9.95 -23.01 -1.54
C GLY A 40 -10.60 -22.67 -0.20
N VAL A 41 -11.06 -23.68 0.57
CA VAL A 41 -11.65 -23.50 1.91
C VAL A 41 -11.07 -24.46 2.93
N VAL A 42 -11.13 -24.08 4.21
CA VAL A 42 -10.89 -24.98 5.33
C VAL A 42 -12.08 -25.94 5.46
N THR A 43 -11.87 -27.22 5.23
CA THR A 43 -12.94 -28.23 5.26
C THR A 43 -13.01 -28.97 6.58
N GLU A 44 -11.92 -29.04 7.33
CA GLU A 44 -11.87 -29.74 8.62
C GLU A 44 -10.83 -29.07 9.54
N VAL A 45 -11.13 -29.06 10.84
CA VAL A 45 -10.24 -28.63 11.93
C VAL A 45 -10.31 -29.70 13.00
N GLY A 46 -9.18 -30.27 13.39
CA GLY A 46 -9.16 -31.36 14.39
C GLY A 46 -7.75 -31.68 14.84
N VAL A 47 -7.60 -32.66 15.72
CA VAL A 47 -6.31 -33.14 16.21
C VAL A 47 -6.02 -34.51 15.60
N GLY A 48 -4.81 -34.69 15.02
CA GLY A 48 -4.37 -35.97 14.50
C GLY A 48 -5.14 -36.42 13.25
N LEU A 49 -5.51 -35.52 12.36
CA LEU A 49 -6.21 -35.85 11.13
C LEU A 49 -5.36 -36.77 10.23
N ALA A 50 -5.95 -37.87 9.78
CA ALA A 50 -5.28 -38.78 8.85
C ALA A 50 -5.17 -38.12 7.47
N ALA A 51 -3.98 -38.09 6.87
CA ALA A 51 -3.79 -37.61 5.52
C ALA A 51 -4.51 -38.51 4.51
N ALA A 52 -5.24 -37.96 3.56
CA ALA A 52 -5.77 -38.68 2.40
C ALA A 52 -4.68 -38.86 1.34
N GLY A 53 -4.81 -39.88 0.48
CA GLY A 53 -3.77 -40.24 -0.47
C GLY A 53 -3.49 -39.18 -1.57
N ASP A 54 -4.38 -38.22 -1.74
CA ASP A 54 -4.30 -37.11 -2.70
C ASP A 54 -3.86 -35.77 -2.05
N GLU A 55 -3.57 -35.77 -0.74
CA GLU A 55 -3.22 -34.58 0.02
C GLU A 55 -1.72 -34.37 0.12
N GLN A 56 -1.28 -33.12 -0.08
CA GLN A 56 0.02 -32.68 0.41
C GLN A 56 -0.07 -32.46 1.93
N VAL A 57 1.02 -32.75 2.65
CA VAL A 57 1.10 -32.54 4.09
C VAL A 57 2.17 -31.48 4.37
N LEU A 58 1.78 -30.43 5.07
CA LEU A 58 2.67 -29.41 5.60
C LEU A 58 2.70 -29.53 7.13
N ASP A 59 3.89 -29.74 7.69
CA ASP A 59 4.05 -29.69 9.15
C ASP A 59 4.15 -28.23 9.61
N GLY A 60 3.23 -27.82 10.46
CA GLY A 60 3.20 -26.49 11.05
C GLY A 60 4.20 -26.31 12.18
N GLU A 61 4.79 -27.40 12.73
CA GLU A 61 5.84 -27.34 13.77
C GLU A 61 5.45 -26.52 15.00
N GLY A 62 4.16 -26.50 15.36
CA GLY A 62 3.63 -25.70 16.46
C GLY A 62 3.51 -24.20 16.19
N ARG A 63 3.73 -23.76 14.95
CA ARG A 63 3.58 -22.34 14.55
C ARG A 63 2.14 -21.86 14.65
N TRP A 64 1.99 -20.54 14.70
CA TRP A 64 0.70 -19.89 14.82
C TRP A 64 0.08 -19.65 13.43
N ALA A 65 -1.16 -20.09 13.25
CA ALA A 65 -1.93 -19.90 12.03
C ALA A 65 -2.87 -18.71 12.17
N ILE A 66 -2.72 -17.73 11.30
CA ILE A 66 -3.63 -16.59 11.13
C ILE A 66 -4.30 -16.63 9.77
N PRO A 67 -5.46 -15.97 9.60
CA PRO A 67 -5.96 -15.68 8.25
C PRO A 67 -4.95 -14.89 7.46
N GLY A 68 -4.90 -15.09 6.16
CA GLY A 68 -4.00 -14.34 5.28
C GLY A 68 -4.24 -12.84 5.36
N LEU A 69 -3.14 -12.07 5.40
CA LEU A 69 -3.19 -10.62 5.52
C LEU A 69 -3.54 -9.95 4.20
N TRP A 70 -4.23 -8.83 4.29
CA TRP A 70 -4.61 -8.00 3.15
C TRP A 70 -4.10 -6.58 3.33
N ASP A 71 -3.68 -5.98 2.23
CA ASP A 71 -3.50 -4.53 2.14
C ASP A 71 -4.67 -3.91 1.37
N LYS A 72 -5.38 -2.99 2.00
CA LYS A 72 -6.64 -2.46 1.45
C LYS A 72 -6.47 -1.23 0.57
N HIS A 73 -5.24 -0.77 0.37
CA HIS A 73 -4.96 0.40 -0.45
C HIS A 73 -3.50 0.36 -0.93
N VAL A 74 -3.30 -0.03 -2.18
CA VAL A 74 -1.97 -0.20 -2.78
C VAL A 74 -1.95 0.34 -4.20
N HIS A 75 -0.82 0.94 -4.60
CA HIS A 75 -0.42 1.20 -5.97
C HIS A 75 0.75 0.27 -6.31
N LEU A 76 0.43 -1.00 -6.62
CA LEU A 76 1.44 -2.07 -6.61
C LEU A 76 2.53 -1.87 -7.66
N THR A 77 2.19 -1.40 -8.87
CA THR A 77 3.18 -1.16 -9.91
C THR A 77 4.13 -0.03 -9.51
N GLN A 78 3.60 1.06 -8.93
CA GLN A 78 4.41 2.16 -8.42
C GLN A 78 5.32 1.70 -7.29
N TRP A 79 4.81 0.91 -6.34
CA TRP A 79 5.61 0.31 -5.28
C TRP A 79 6.74 -0.57 -5.83
N ALA A 80 6.44 -1.45 -6.79
CA ALA A 80 7.43 -2.32 -7.41
C ALA A 80 8.53 -1.53 -8.11
N LEU A 81 8.16 -0.46 -8.81
CA LEU A 81 9.12 0.42 -9.48
C LEU A 81 9.94 1.25 -8.49
N GLN A 82 9.34 1.70 -7.38
CA GLN A 82 10.08 2.41 -6.35
C GLN A 82 11.10 1.49 -5.66
N ALA A 83 10.74 0.25 -5.37
CA ALA A 83 11.67 -0.75 -4.82
C ALA A 83 12.85 -1.04 -5.76
N SER A 84 12.69 -0.79 -7.06
CA SER A 84 13.78 -0.88 -8.05
C SER A 84 14.66 0.37 -8.11
N ARG A 85 14.27 1.48 -7.49
CA ARG A 85 15.03 2.73 -7.42
C ARG A 85 16.08 2.67 -6.32
N ILE A 86 17.06 3.58 -6.40
CA ILE A 86 18.05 3.75 -5.32
C ILE A 86 17.39 4.59 -4.23
N ASP A 87 17.27 4.03 -3.04
CA ASP A 87 16.87 4.81 -1.86
C ASP A 87 18.06 5.64 -1.39
N THR A 88 17.91 6.97 -1.46
CA THR A 88 18.91 7.94 -1.02
C THR A 88 18.46 8.72 0.23
N SER A 89 17.34 8.34 0.87
CA SER A 89 16.75 9.10 1.98
C SER A 89 17.64 9.16 3.24
N GLY A 90 18.41 8.10 3.50
CA GLY A 90 19.32 8.04 4.65
C GLY A 90 20.70 8.66 4.43
N THR A 91 20.95 9.32 3.27
CA THR A 91 22.26 9.87 2.95
C THR A 91 22.48 11.25 3.57
N THR A 92 23.71 11.51 3.99
CA THR A 92 24.13 12.76 4.64
C THR A 92 25.13 13.57 3.80
N SER A 93 25.51 13.03 2.64
CA SER A 93 26.50 13.64 1.73
C SER A 93 26.31 13.18 0.28
N ALA A 94 26.90 13.92 -0.66
CA ALA A 94 27.00 13.50 -2.06
C ALA A 94 27.78 12.18 -2.20
N GLU A 95 28.82 11.98 -1.39
CA GLU A 95 29.66 10.78 -1.37
C GLU A 95 28.87 9.51 -1.01
N ASP A 96 27.93 9.61 -0.06
CA ASP A 96 27.05 8.51 0.31
C ASP A 96 26.20 8.10 -0.89
N VAL A 97 25.56 9.06 -1.55
CA VAL A 97 24.74 8.84 -2.74
C VAL A 97 25.57 8.22 -3.87
N LEU A 98 26.76 8.74 -4.16
CA LEU A 98 27.65 8.19 -5.19
C LEU A 98 28.04 6.74 -4.90
N THR A 99 28.18 6.38 -3.61
CA THR A 99 28.45 5.01 -3.19
C THR A 99 27.27 4.09 -3.49
N LEU A 100 26.04 4.52 -3.23
CA LEU A 100 24.82 3.78 -3.56
C LEU A 100 24.65 3.58 -5.07
N VAL A 101 24.90 4.65 -5.86
CA VAL A 101 24.82 4.57 -7.33
C VAL A 101 25.86 3.59 -7.88
N ARG A 102 27.10 3.64 -7.39
CA ARG A 102 28.17 2.72 -7.79
C ARG A 102 27.83 1.26 -7.48
N ALA A 103 27.30 1.01 -6.28
CA ALA A 103 26.89 -0.33 -5.85
C ALA A 103 25.78 -0.89 -6.75
N ARG A 104 24.79 -0.05 -7.08
CA ARG A 104 23.68 -0.45 -7.98
C ARG A 104 24.15 -0.71 -9.40
N VAL A 105 25.01 0.13 -9.96
CA VAL A 105 25.58 -0.07 -11.29
C VAL A 105 26.39 -1.37 -11.36
N ALA A 106 27.16 -1.69 -10.31
CA ALA A 106 27.91 -2.94 -10.23
C ALA A 106 27.00 -4.18 -10.12
N ALA A 107 25.91 -4.09 -9.33
CA ALA A 107 24.95 -5.18 -9.19
C ALA A 107 24.22 -5.49 -10.50
N ASP A 108 23.75 -4.47 -11.21
CA ASP A 108 23.06 -4.61 -12.51
C ASP A 108 23.99 -5.21 -13.58
N ALA A 109 25.27 -4.86 -13.57
CA ALA A 109 26.27 -5.44 -14.47
C ALA A 109 26.51 -6.95 -14.19
N GLY A 110 26.50 -7.34 -12.91
CA GLY A 110 26.65 -8.76 -12.50
C GLY A 110 25.43 -9.63 -12.81
N ALA A 111 24.24 -9.04 -12.87
CA ALA A 111 22.99 -9.75 -13.19
C ALA A 111 22.79 -10.04 -14.69
N GLY A 112 23.70 -9.61 -15.56
CA GLY A 112 23.61 -9.83 -17.01
C GLY A 112 22.49 -9.03 -17.71
N GLU A 113 21.89 -8.07 -17.05
CA GLU A 113 20.83 -7.21 -17.61
C GLU A 113 21.33 -6.24 -18.72
N LEU A 114 22.63 -6.31 -19.02
CA LEU A 114 23.32 -5.48 -20.01
C LEU A 114 23.49 -6.16 -21.37
N SER A 115 22.74 -7.22 -21.69
CA SER A 115 22.87 -7.90 -22.99
C SER A 115 22.25 -7.07 -24.09
N SER A 116 23.11 -6.56 -24.94
CA SER A 116 22.88 -5.86 -26.19
C SER A 116 22.12 -6.70 -27.20
N GLY A 117 20.81 -6.60 -27.24
CA GLY A 117 20.00 -6.96 -28.41
C GLY A 117 19.99 -5.80 -29.40
N GLY A 118 20.71 -5.94 -30.48
CA GLY A 118 20.72 -5.20 -31.73
C GLY A 118 20.21 -3.75 -31.79
N GLY A 119 21.13 -2.78 -31.86
CA GLY A 119 20.88 -1.45 -32.44
C GLY A 119 20.41 -0.37 -31.45
N ARG A 120 21.36 0.50 -31.03
CA ARG A 120 21.31 1.61 -30.08
C ARG A 120 21.23 1.14 -28.63
N THR A 121 22.39 1.08 -28.00
CA THR A 121 22.59 0.84 -26.56
C THR A 121 22.04 2.03 -25.74
N ALA A 122 20.73 2.08 -25.53
CA ALA A 122 20.16 2.95 -24.53
C ALA A 122 20.08 2.13 -23.24
N TYR A 123 21.04 2.31 -22.33
CA TYR A 123 20.90 1.84 -20.97
C TYR A 123 19.60 2.38 -20.37
N PRO A 124 18.81 1.57 -19.64
CA PRO A 124 17.62 2.08 -18.97
C PRO A 124 18.02 3.20 -17.98
N LEU A 125 17.16 4.19 -17.83
CA LEU A 125 17.33 5.27 -16.87
C LEU A 125 17.43 4.70 -15.47
N LEU A 126 18.54 4.97 -14.78
CA LEU A 126 18.68 4.64 -13.36
C LEU A 126 18.05 5.76 -12.54
N GLN A 127 17.10 5.42 -11.69
CA GLN A 127 16.39 6.37 -10.86
C GLN A 127 16.71 6.14 -9.38
N GLY A 128 16.77 7.23 -8.61
CA GLY A 128 16.83 7.19 -7.15
C GLY A 128 15.97 8.29 -6.55
N TYR A 129 15.69 8.20 -5.24
CA TYR A 129 14.81 9.14 -4.57
C TYR A 129 15.20 9.30 -3.09
N GLY A 130 15.07 10.51 -2.56
CA GLY A 130 15.04 10.75 -1.12
C GLY A 130 16.16 11.64 -0.57
N HIS A 131 17.22 11.97 -1.35
CA HIS A 131 18.32 12.79 -0.87
C HIS A 131 17.88 14.23 -0.52
N ARG A 132 18.63 14.88 0.40
CA ARG A 132 18.32 16.23 0.91
C ARG A 132 19.57 17.09 0.88
N THR A 133 19.86 17.72 -0.28
CA THR A 133 21.07 18.53 -0.49
C THR A 133 21.20 19.69 0.50
N ALA A 134 20.08 20.27 0.95
CA ALA A 134 20.09 21.38 1.92
C ALA A 134 20.74 21.04 3.28
N THR A 135 20.95 19.77 3.59
CA THR A 135 21.64 19.31 4.80
C THR A 135 23.11 18.97 4.58
N TRP A 136 23.57 19.02 3.32
CA TRP A 136 24.93 18.63 2.96
C TRP A 136 25.91 19.79 3.09
N LEU A 137 27.20 19.47 3.28
CA LEU A 137 28.28 20.47 3.40
C LEU A 137 28.62 21.15 2.08
N ARG A 138 28.23 20.57 0.95
CA ARG A 138 28.46 21.09 -0.40
C ARG A 138 27.38 20.62 -1.37
N GLU A 139 27.22 21.37 -2.44
CA GLU A 139 26.34 20.98 -3.53
C GLU A 139 26.94 19.81 -4.33
N PRO A 140 26.09 18.88 -4.83
CA PRO A 140 26.51 17.79 -5.70
C PRO A 140 26.73 18.29 -7.13
N THR A 141 27.60 17.60 -7.88
CA THR A 141 27.92 17.99 -9.26
C THR A 141 27.55 16.89 -10.27
N VAL A 142 27.26 17.32 -11.50
CA VAL A 142 26.99 16.41 -12.64
C VAL A 142 28.18 15.50 -12.92
N ALA A 143 29.41 16.06 -12.86
CA ALA A 143 30.63 15.32 -13.16
C ALA A 143 30.89 14.16 -12.17
N GLU A 144 30.56 14.34 -10.89
CA GLU A 144 30.68 13.27 -9.88
C GLU A 144 29.74 12.11 -10.18
N LEU A 145 28.51 12.42 -10.59
CA LEU A 145 27.54 11.40 -10.94
C LEU A 145 27.92 10.69 -12.26
N ASP A 146 28.50 11.41 -13.22
CA ASP A 146 29.06 10.82 -14.43
C ASP A 146 30.15 9.78 -14.12
N ALA A 147 31.02 10.08 -13.16
CA ALA A 147 32.14 9.22 -12.79
C ALA A 147 31.72 7.85 -12.22
N VAL A 148 30.51 7.71 -11.69
CA VAL A 148 30.02 6.46 -11.05
C VAL A 148 28.91 5.76 -11.85
N SER A 149 28.40 6.38 -12.91
CA SER A 149 27.22 5.90 -13.64
C SER A 149 27.53 4.87 -14.73
N ALA A 150 28.82 4.61 -15.05
CA ALA A 150 29.26 3.76 -16.15
C ALA A 150 28.58 4.10 -17.49
N GLY A 151 28.34 5.40 -17.74
CA GLY A 151 27.70 5.90 -18.98
C GLY A 151 26.19 5.70 -19.06
N ARG A 152 25.53 5.25 -18.00
CA ARG A 152 24.06 5.16 -17.89
C ARG A 152 23.47 6.55 -17.61
N PRO A 153 22.29 6.88 -18.13
CA PRO A 153 21.55 8.04 -17.66
C PRO A 153 21.09 7.79 -16.20
N VAL A 154 21.31 8.76 -15.33
CA VAL A 154 20.95 8.69 -13.90
C VAL A 154 20.20 9.94 -13.50
N VAL A 155 19.06 9.75 -12.81
CA VAL A 155 18.26 10.81 -12.20
C VAL A 155 18.01 10.44 -10.74
N LEU A 156 18.43 11.30 -9.85
CA LEU A 156 18.19 11.19 -8.42
C LEU A 156 17.26 12.31 -7.98
N VAL A 157 16.06 11.95 -7.56
CA VAL A 157 15.02 12.90 -7.14
C VAL A 157 15.26 13.27 -5.69
N SER A 158 15.15 14.55 -5.34
CA SER A 158 15.22 15.01 -3.95
C SER A 158 14.06 14.49 -3.10
N GLY A 159 14.22 14.45 -1.79
CA GLY A 159 13.21 13.99 -0.86
C GLY A 159 11.93 14.84 -0.84
N ASP A 160 12.03 16.11 -1.25
CA ASP A 160 10.89 17.03 -1.41
C ASP A 160 10.35 17.09 -2.85
N ALA A 161 10.99 16.36 -3.77
CA ALA A 161 10.69 16.33 -5.20
C ALA A 161 10.82 17.67 -5.95
N HIS A 162 11.42 18.71 -5.36
CA HIS A 162 11.60 20.03 -5.96
C HIS A 162 12.83 20.16 -6.85
N HIS A 163 13.76 19.19 -6.80
CA HIS A 163 14.91 19.15 -7.67
C HIS A 163 15.36 17.72 -7.99
N GLY A 164 16.16 17.61 -9.04
CA GLY A 164 16.81 16.36 -9.43
C GLY A 164 18.30 16.54 -9.64
N TRP A 165 19.11 15.61 -9.15
CA TRP A 165 20.51 15.48 -9.51
C TRP A 165 20.65 14.55 -10.70
N LEU A 166 20.98 15.12 -11.85
CA LEU A 166 21.09 14.44 -13.13
C LEU A 166 22.55 14.32 -13.55
N ASN A 167 22.93 13.23 -14.19
CA ASN A 167 24.21 13.14 -14.86
C ASN A 167 24.12 13.66 -16.32
N SER A 168 25.24 13.82 -17.01
CA SER A 168 25.31 14.35 -18.38
C SER A 168 24.44 13.55 -19.36
N ARG A 169 24.33 12.24 -19.20
CA ARG A 169 23.47 11.38 -20.04
C ARG A 169 21.99 11.64 -19.81
N ALA A 170 21.58 11.85 -18.56
CA ALA A 170 20.21 12.20 -18.25
C ALA A 170 19.86 13.63 -18.74
N LEU A 171 20.77 14.60 -18.57
CA LEU A 171 20.58 15.94 -19.14
C LEU A 171 20.34 15.87 -20.66
N GLN A 172 21.14 15.10 -21.41
CA GLN A 172 20.95 14.88 -22.85
C GLN A 172 19.61 14.19 -23.15
N LEU A 173 19.22 13.19 -22.36
CA LEU A 173 17.97 12.44 -22.52
C LEU A 173 16.74 13.35 -22.43
N PHE A 174 16.78 14.32 -21.52
CA PHE A 174 15.68 15.29 -21.32
C PHE A 174 15.85 16.60 -22.13
N GLY A 175 16.88 16.70 -22.97
CA GLY A 175 17.10 17.86 -23.84
C GLY A 175 17.61 19.11 -23.11
N LEU A 176 18.26 18.94 -21.97
CA LEU A 176 18.80 20.03 -21.16
C LEU A 176 20.22 20.40 -21.57
N ALA A 177 20.55 21.69 -21.40
CA ALA A 177 21.92 22.16 -21.58
C ALA A 177 22.86 21.57 -20.50
N PRO A 178 24.16 21.37 -20.83
CA PRO A 178 25.17 21.00 -19.84
C PRO A 178 25.23 22.01 -18.68
N ARG A 179 25.41 21.51 -17.46
CA ARG A 179 25.51 22.30 -16.24
C ARG A 179 26.41 21.61 -15.20
N GLU A 180 26.71 22.31 -14.11
CA GLU A 180 27.52 21.76 -13.02
C GLU A 180 26.63 21.18 -11.90
N GLY A 181 25.52 21.84 -11.56
CA GLY A 181 24.66 21.52 -10.43
C GLY A 181 23.35 20.79 -10.79
N VAL A 182 22.44 20.76 -9.84
CA VAL A 182 21.11 20.13 -9.95
C VAL A 182 20.17 20.88 -10.90
N VAL A 183 19.08 20.23 -11.30
CA VAL A 183 17.96 20.82 -12.02
C VAL A 183 16.83 21.02 -11.00
N ALA A 184 16.27 22.24 -10.91
CA ALA A 184 15.30 22.58 -9.87
C ALA A 184 14.08 23.32 -10.43
N GLU A 185 13.00 23.33 -9.65
CA GLU A 185 11.77 24.11 -9.83
C GLU A 185 11.17 23.99 -11.25
N ASP A 186 10.89 25.12 -11.91
CA ASP A 186 10.20 25.17 -13.21
C ASP A 186 10.89 24.35 -14.30
N GLU A 187 12.19 24.18 -14.24
CA GLU A 187 12.94 23.36 -15.19
C GLU A 187 12.87 21.87 -14.84
N TRP A 188 12.71 21.57 -13.53
CA TRP A 188 12.64 20.20 -13.02
C TRP A 188 11.26 19.56 -13.18
N PHE A 189 10.17 20.25 -12.85
CA PHE A 189 8.84 19.66 -12.80
C PHE A 189 8.40 18.99 -14.11
N PRO A 190 8.68 19.52 -15.32
CA PRO A 190 8.39 18.82 -16.57
C PRO A 190 9.16 17.52 -16.75
N ILE A 191 10.37 17.41 -16.19
CA ILE A 191 11.18 16.19 -16.22
C ILE A 191 10.59 15.18 -15.24
N PHE A 192 10.31 15.62 -14.02
CA PHE A 192 9.74 14.79 -12.96
C PHE A 192 8.43 14.12 -13.41
N ALA A 193 7.54 14.86 -14.06
CA ALA A 193 6.29 14.33 -14.62
C ALA A 193 6.50 13.22 -15.66
N ARG A 194 7.65 13.23 -16.35
CA ARG A 194 7.99 12.26 -17.42
C ARG A 194 8.82 11.08 -16.94
N LEU A 195 9.26 11.03 -15.68
CA LEU A 195 10.11 9.93 -15.19
C LEU A 195 9.43 8.56 -15.31
N GLY A 196 8.10 8.50 -15.24
CA GLY A 196 7.33 7.29 -15.46
C GLY A 196 7.49 6.69 -16.86
N GLU A 197 7.73 7.52 -17.89
CA GLU A 197 7.99 7.07 -19.29
C GLU A 197 9.27 6.22 -19.39
N TYR A 198 10.14 6.30 -18.38
CA TYR A 198 11.44 5.64 -18.31
C TYR A 198 11.49 4.57 -17.21
N ALA A 199 10.34 4.06 -16.79
CA ALA A 199 10.24 3.01 -15.76
C ALA A 199 10.88 1.67 -16.19
N GLY A 200 11.36 1.57 -17.41
CA GLY A 200 11.97 0.38 -17.99
C GLY A 200 11.10 -0.25 -19.08
N SER A 201 11.55 -1.39 -19.60
CA SER A 201 10.73 -2.14 -20.55
C SER A 201 9.51 -2.73 -19.85
N PRO A 202 8.41 -3.04 -20.57
CA PRO A 202 7.27 -3.76 -19.98
C PRO A 202 7.68 -5.03 -19.23
N GLN A 203 8.70 -5.73 -19.74
CA GLN A 203 9.24 -6.93 -19.10
C GLN A 203 9.94 -6.64 -17.77
N ALA A 204 10.69 -5.53 -17.68
CA ALA A 204 11.33 -5.08 -16.44
C ALA A 204 10.29 -4.67 -15.39
N VAL A 205 9.24 -3.97 -15.79
CA VAL A 205 8.10 -3.62 -14.92
C VAL A 205 7.45 -4.88 -14.37
N GLU A 206 7.16 -5.86 -15.23
CA GLU A 206 6.55 -7.12 -14.80
C GLU A 206 7.47 -7.96 -13.90
N ALA A 207 8.77 -7.94 -14.13
CA ALA A 207 9.74 -8.58 -13.24
C ALA A 207 9.76 -7.90 -11.85
N ALA A 208 9.72 -6.57 -11.81
CA ALA A 208 9.64 -5.80 -10.57
C ALA A 208 8.34 -6.12 -9.79
N VAL A 209 7.20 -6.19 -10.48
CA VAL A 209 5.91 -6.56 -9.87
C VAL A 209 5.95 -7.99 -9.30
N ARG A 210 6.53 -8.96 -10.00
CA ARG A 210 6.71 -10.33 -9.48
C ARG A 210 7.55 -10.34 -8.22
N SER A 211 8.65 -9.58 -8.19
CA SER A 211 9.49 -9.45 -7.02
C SER A 211 8.76 -8.78 -5.85
N ALA A 212 7.96 -7.75 -6.12
CA ALA A 212 7.14 -7.09 -5.10
C ALA A 212 6.07 -8.03 -4.52
N VAL A 213 5.42 -8.86 -5.36
CA VAL A 213 4.47 -9.88 -4.91
C VAL A 213 5.17 -10.95 -4.05
N ALA A 214 6.35 -11.42 -4.44
CA ALA A 214 7.11 -12.37 -3.62
C ALA A 214 7.50 -11.77 -2.26
N ALA A 215 7.89 -10.49 -2.22
CA ALA A 215 8.18 -9.78 -0.98
C ALA A 215 6.93 -9.57 -0.12
N ALA A 216 5.77 -9.33 -0.73
CA ALA A 216 4.48 -9.23 -0.04
C ALA A 216 4.09 -10.57 0.60
N HIS A 217 4.24 -11.70 -0.11
CA HIS A 217 4.01 -13.04 0.45
C HIS A 217 4.93 -13.33 1.64
N ALA A 218 6.21 -12.94 1.58
CA ALA A 218 7.13 -13.10 2.70
C ALA A 218 6.74 -12.29 3.96
N ARG A 219 5.77 -11.37 3.83
CA ARG A 219 5.15 -10.63 4.94
C ARG A 219 3.74 -11.11 5.31
N GLY A 220 3.29 -12.20 4.67
CA GLY A 220 1.97 -12.78 4.92
C GLY A 220 0.82 -12.12 4.14
N ILE A 221 1.10 -11.25 3.19
CA ILE A 221 0.06 -10.66 2.34
C ILE A 221 -0.40 -11.70 1.32
N VAL A 222 -1.68 -12.05 1.37
CA VAL A 222 -2.33 -12.95 0.43
C VAL A 222 -3.26 -12.21 -0.55
N GLY A 223 -3.58 -10.95 -0.24
CA GLY A 223 -4.49 -10.16 -1.07
C GLY A 223 -4.28 -8.66 -0.94
N ILE A 224 -4.64 -7.93 -1.99
CA ILE A 224 -4.57 -6.47 -2.05
C ILE A 224 -5.83 -5.89 -2.71
N VAL A 225 -6.14 -4.64 -2.37
CA VAL A 225 -6.96 -3.77 -3.19
C VAL A 225 -6.02 -2.84 -3.95
N ASP A 226 -5.84 -3.13 -5.23
CA ASP A 226 -4.93 -2.38 -6.09
C ASP A 226 -5.69 -1.22 -6.74
N VAL A 227 -5.38 -0.01 -6.31
CA VAL A 227 -5.91 1.24 -6.84
C VAL A 227 -4.90 1.96 -7.73
N GLU A 228 -4.13 1.15 -8.48
CA GLU A 228 -3.14 1.64 -9.44
C GLU A 228 -3.79 2.48 -10.54
N TRP A 229 -3.04 3.48 -11.02
CA TRP A 229 -3.47 4.35 -12.11
C TRP A 229 -3.61 3.61 -13.44
N GLY A 230 -4.49 4.12 -14.30
CA GLY A 230 -4.72 3.56 -15.64
C GLY A 230 -5.70 2.39 -15.64
N ASP A 231 -5.37 1.30 -16.31
CA ASP A 231 -6.24 0.13 -16.48
C ASP A 231 -5.76 -1.05 -15.62
N ALA A 232 -5.87 -0.92 -14.30
CA ALA A 232 -5.46 -1.98 -13.38
C ALA A 232 -6.16 -3.33 -13.65
N PRO A 233 -7.48 -3.39 -13.97
CA PRO A 233 -8.13 -4.64 -14.35
C PRO A 233 -7.47 -5.34 -15.53
N ALA A 234 -7.18 -4.63 -16.63
CA ALA A 234 -6.53 -5.22 -17.81
C ALA A 234 -5.08 -5.64 -17.50
N GLN A 235 -4.34 -4.85 -16.72
CA GLN A 235 -3.00 -5.20 -16.29
C GLN A 235 -2.99 -6.51 -15.49
N TRP A 236 -3.92 -6.69 -14.55
CA TRP A 236 -4.02 -7.90 -13.76
C TRP A 236 -4.47 -9.12 -14.55
N GLN A 237 -5.39 -8.94 -15.52
CA GLN A 237 -5.72 -10.01 -16.47
C GLN A 237 -4.47 -10.50 -17.22
N ALA A 238 -3.65 -9.56 -17.73
CA ALA A 238 -2.41 -9.88 -18.44
C ALA A 238 -1.37 -10.55 -17.52
N ARG A 239 -1.17 -10.06 -16.31
CA ARG A 239 -0.28 -10.64 -15.29
C ARG A 239 -0.68 -12.06 -14.94
N TYR A 240 -1.96 -12.26 -14.74
CA TYR A 240 -2.51 -13.59 -14.43
C TYR A 240 -2.32 -14.58 -15.58
N ALA A 241 -2.60 -14.15 -16.83
CA ALA A 241 -2.33 -14.93 -18.02
C ALA A 241 -0.82 -15.24 -18.17
N GLY A 242 0.03 -14.29 -17.80
CA GLY A 242 1.50 -14.44 -17.73
C GLY A 242 2.01 -15.29 -16.57
N GLY A 243 1.12 -15.92 -15.76
CA GLY A 243 1.49 -16.87 -14.73
C GLY A 243 1.66 -16.28 -13.31
N LEU A 244 1.34 -15.01 -13.06
CA LEU A 244 1.31 -14.43 -11.71
C LEU A 244 -0.03 -14.78 -11.05
N ARG A 245 -0.11 -15.94 -10.35
CA ARG A 245 -1.35 -16.56 -9.89
C ARG A 245 -1.40 -16.83 -8.38
N SER A 246 -0.59 -16.11 -7.60
CA SER A 246 -0.40 -16.38 -6.17
C SER A 246 -0.96 -15.30 -5.26
N LEU A 247 -1.50 -14.20 -5.80
CA LEU A 247 -2.02 -13.08 -5.04
C LEU A 247 -3.51 -12.85 -5.38
N ARG A 248 -4.32 -12.63 -4.36
CA ARG A 248 -5.68 -12.13 -4.57
C ARG A 248 -5.66 -10.64 -4.83
N VAL A 249 -6.42 -10.21 -5.81
CA VAL A 249 -6.47 -8.80 -6.21
C VAL A 249 -7.89 -8.34 -6.44
N ARG A 250 -8.25 -7.22 -5.85
CA ARG A 250 -9.38 -6.41 -6.25
C ARG A 250 -8.86 -5.20 -7.00
N ALA A 251 -8.96 -5.21 -8.32
CA ALA A 251 -8.43 -4.15 -9.18
C ALA A 251 -9.44 -3.03 -9.35
N GLY A 252 -9.15 -1.87 -8.76
CA GLY A 252 -9.97 -0.67 -8.85
C GLY A 252 -9.89 0.01 -10.20
N VAL A 253 -10.83 0.92 -10.47
CA VAL A 253 -10.83 1.79 -11.64
C VAL A 253 -11.06 3.24 -11.22
N TYR A 254 -10.61 4.18 -12.04
CA TYR A 254 -10.87 5.61 -11.88
C TYR A 254 -12.00 6.11 -12.79
N ALA A 255 -12.40 7.37 -12.59
CA ALA A 255 -13.52 7.99 -13.29
C ALA A 255 -13.38 7.97 -14.82
N ASP A 256 -12.16 8.11 -15.34
CA ASP A 256 -11.84 8.07 -16.77
C ASP A 256 -12.11 6.70 -17.42
N ARG A 257 -12.18 5.63 -16.61
CA ARG A 257 -12.47 4.26 -17.03
C ARG A 257 -13.90 3.81 -16.71
N LEU A 258 -14.67 4.61 -15.99
CA LEU A 258 -16.01 4.21 -15.54
C LEU A 258 -16.90 3.81 -16.70
N ASP A 259 -17.01 4.63 -17.76
CA ASP A 259 -17.87 4.36 -18.91
C ASP A 259 -17.52 3.06 -19.62
N THR A 260 -16.24 2.80 -19.80
CA THR A 260 -15.75 1.55 -20.40
C THR A 260 -16.07 0.35 -19.52
N THR A 261 -15.93 0.49 -18.21
CA THR A 261 -16.21 -0.57 -17.23
C THR A 261 -17.71 -0.91 -17.21
N LEU A 262 -18.57 0.11 -17.18
CA LEU A 262 -20.01 -0.05 -17.22
C LEU A 262 -20.51 -0.66 -18.56
N ALA A 263 -19.96 -0.18 -19.66
CA ALA A 263 -20.27 -0.75 -20.99
C ALA A 263 -19.87 -2.22 -21.12
N ALA A 264 -18.81 -2.64 -20.42
CA ALA A 264 -18.42 -4.05 -20.32
C ALA A 264 -19.28 -4.88 -19.35
N GLY A 265 -20.26 -4.27 -18.66
CA GLY A 265 -21.14 -4.92 -17.69
C GLY A 265 -20.41 -5.44 -16.46
N ARG A 266 -19.32 -4.77 -16.05
CA ARG A 266 -18.49 -5.19 -14.90
C ARG A 266 -18.99 -4.56 -13.60
N ALA A 267 -19.16 -5.40 -12.58
CA ALA A 267 -19.49 -5.00 -11.22
C ALA A 267 -18.39 -5.40 -10.23
N THR A 268 -18.33 -4.72 -9.09
CA THR A 268 -17.38 -5.09 -8.02
C THR A 268 -17.60 -6.53 -7.58
N GLY A 269 -16.52 -7.32 -7.51
CA GLY A 269 -16.54 -8.73 -7.19
C GLY A 269 -16.62 -9.65 -8.41
N ASP A 270 -16.85 -9.13 -9.61
CA ASP A 270 -16.82 -9.94 -10.83
C ASP A 270 -15.42 -10.49 -11.07
N LEU A 271 -15.35 -11.79 -11.42
CA LEU A 271 -14.08 -12.39 -11.77
C LEU A 271 -13.54 -11.77 -13.08
N LEU A 272 -12.37 -11.18 -13.01
CA LEU A 272 -11.71 -10.61 -14.19
C LEU A 272 -11.14 -11.69 -15.11
N VAL A 273 -10.83 -12.86 -14.55
CA VAL A 273 -10.36 -14.04 -15.30
C VAL A 273 -11.32 -15.20 -15.06
N PRO A 274 -12.06 -15.65 -16.08
CA PRO A 274 -13.04 -16.73 -15.93
C PRO A 274 -12.42 -18.01 -15.35
N GLY A 275 -13.08 -18.56 -14.32
CA GLY A 275 -12.63 -19.80 -13.66
C GLY A 275 -11.50 -19.62 -12.64
N PHE A 276 -11.03 -18.39 -12.40
CA PHE A 276 -9.94 -18.12 -11.46
C PHE A 276 -10.35 -17.04 -10.42
N PRO A 277 -10.65 -17.42 -9.18
CA PRO A 277 -11.25 -16.53 -8.18
C PRO A 277 -10.23 -15.67 -7.42
N LEU A 278 -9.07 -15.38 -8.01
CA LEU A 278 -8.04 -14.58 -7.36
C LEU A 278 -7.99 -13.13 -7.86
N VAL A 279 -8.56 -12.84 -9.04
CA VAL A 279 -8.54 -11.49 -9.61
C VAL A 279 -9.96 -11.04 -9.88
N GLU A 280 -10.40 -10.07 -9.09
CA GLU A 280 -11.76 -9.54 -9.09
C GLU A 280 -11.78 -8.06 -9.49
N MET A 281 -12.90 -7.62 -10.02
CA MET A 281 -13.19 -6.21 -10.20
C MET A 281 -13.26 -5.53 -8.82
N GLY A 282 -12.47 -4.50 -8.63
CA GLY A 282 -12.45 -3.67 -7.44
C GLY A 282 -13.47 -2.52 -7.48
N PRO A 283 -13.32 -1.53 -6.59
CA PRO A 283 -14.19 -0.36 -6.54
C PRO A 283 -13.85 0.69 -7.59
N LEU A 284 -14.79 1.62 -7.81
CA LEU A 284 -14.46 2.92 -8.40
C LEU A 284 -13.68 3.73 -7.36
N LYS A 285 -12.45 4.12 -7.67
CA LYS A 285 -11.62 5.01 -6.84
C LYS A 285 -11.91 6.46 -7.24
N VAL A 286 -12.18 7.29 -6.24
CA VAL A 286 -12.38 8.74 -6.40
C VAL A 286 -11.45 9.47 -5.44
N ILE A 287 -10.78 10.52 -5.93
CA ILE A 287 -9.92 11.39 -5.13
C ILE A 287 -10.68 12.71 -4.92
N SER A 288 -11.28 12.88 -3.73
CA SER A 288 -12.17 14.02 -3.47
C SER A 288 -11.43 15.28 -3.05
N ASP A 289 -10.22 15.15 -2.48
CA ASP A 289 -9.35 16.28 -2.09
C ASP A 289 -7.86 15.92 -2.22
N GLY A 290 -6.99 16.80 -1.77
CA GLY A 290 -5.56 16.57 -1.78
C GLY A 290 -5.02 16.02 -0.45
N SER A 291 -3.81 16.43 -0.05
CA SER A 291 -3.10 15.90 1.12
C SER A 291 -2.77 16.98 2.17
N LEU A 292 -2.45 16.53 3.40
CA LEU A 292 -1.99 17.40 4.48
C LEU A 292 -0.66 18.09 4.10
N ASN A 293 0.30 17.36 3.58
CA ASN A 293 1.65 17.86 3.32
C ASN A 293 1.67 18.98 2.26
N THR A 294 0.76 18.92 1.29
CA THR A 294 0.60 19.95 0.27
C THR A 294 -0.39 21.05 0.68
N ARG A 295 -1.05 20.92 1.82
CA ARG A 295 -2.12 21.80 2.31
C ARG A 295 -3.29 21.91 1.35
N THR A 296 -3.56 20.84 0.62
CA THR A 296 -4.66 20.74 -0.34
C THR A 296 -5.80 19.85 0.17
N ALA A 297 -5.65 19.21 1.33
CA ALA A 297 -6.77 18.53 1.99
C ALA A 297 -7.84 19.55 2.36
N PHE A 298 -9.10 19.29 1.95
CA PHE A 298 -10.20 20.26 2.08
C PHE A 298 -10.82 20.21 3.47
N CYS A 299 -10.67 21.31 4.21
CA CYS A 299 -11.06 21.45 5.61
C CYS A 299 -12.17 22.47 5.83
N HIS A 300 -12.98 22.27 6.87
CA HIS A 300 -13.96 23.26 7.31
C HIS A 300 -13.29 24.55 7.83
N GLU A 301 -12.18 24.41 8.57
CA GLU A 301 -11.40 25.52 9.08
C GLU A 301 -10.06 25.65 8.37
N PRO A 302 -9.52 26.87 8.20
CA PRO A 302 -8.22 27.07 7.59
C PRO A 302 -7.10 26.30 8.31
N TYR A 303 -6.04 25.97 7.58
CA TYR A 303 -4.77 25.54 8.18
C TYR A 303 -4.23 26.64 9.07
N VAL A 304 -3.72 26.28 10.26
CA VAL A 304 -3.19 27.29 11.21
C VAL A 304 -1.96 28.02 10.63
N ASP A 305 -1.20 27.34 9.79
CA ASP A 305 -0.04 27.92 9.09
C ASP A 305 -0.36 28.41 7.66
N ALA A 306 -1.63 28.63 7.34
CA ALA A 306 -2.04 29.15 6.04
C ALA A 306 -1.45 30.54 5.75
N VAL A 307 -1.05 30.74 4.50
CA VAL A 307 -0.54 32.05 4.06
C VAL A 307 -1.73 33.01 3.88
N PRO A 308 -1.73 34.19 4.52
CA PRO A 308 -2.79 35.17 4.34
C PRO A 308 -2.96 35.56 2.87
N GLY A 309 -4.20 35.49 2.36
CA GLY A 309 -4.52 35.81 0.96
C GLY A 309 -4.33 34.66 -0.03
N ALA A 310 -4.15 33.42 0.45
CA ALA A 310 -4.21 32.25 -0.40
C ALA A 310 -5.55 32.16 -1.15
N ALA A 311 -5.53 31.67 -2.39
CA ALA A 311 -6.69 31.63 -3.27
C ALA A 311 -7.83 30.71 -2.77
N ASP A 312 -7.48 29.76 -1.88
CA ASP A 312 -8.38 28.78 -1.26
C ASP A 312 -8.80 29.15 0.17
N ASP A 313 -8.60 30.39 0.59
CA ASP A 313 -8.79 30.87 1.96
C ASP A 313 -8.02 30.04 3.01
N GLY A 314 -6.97 29.30 2.59
CA GLY A 314 -6.17 28.45 3.43
C GLY A 314 -6.86 27.19 3.93
N ARG A 315 -7.91 26.74 3.26
CA ARG A 315 -8.70 25.55 3.64
C ARG A 315 -8.41 24.31 2.79
N GLY A 316 -7.52 24.41 1.79
CA GLY A 316 -7.43 23.46 0.71
C GLY A 316 -8.64 23.53 -0.23
N ALA A 317 -8.80 22.54 -1.10
CA ALA A 317 -9.86 22.56 -2.08
C ALA A 317 -10.39 21.16 -2.43
N PRO A 318 -11.69 21.03 -2.74
CA PRO A 318 -12.21 19.78 -3.28
C PRO A 318 -11.76 19.62 -4.74
N ASN A 319 -11.42 18.39 -5.14
CA ASN A 319 -11.09 18.04 -6.54
C ASN A 319 -12.35 17.91 -7.42
N LEU A 320 -13.52 17.72 -6.79
CA LEU A 320 -14.82 17.56 -7.43
C LEU A 320 -15.86 18.37 -6.68
N SER A 321 -16.82 18.93 -7.40
CA SER A 321 -18.00 19.49 -6.73
C SER A 321 -18.81 18.38 -6.04
N SER A 322 -19.56 18.70 -4.99
CA SER A 322 -20.41 17.73 -4.30
C SER A 322 -21.45 17.10 -5.25
N ALA A 323 -21.92 17.85 -6.24
CA ALA A 323 -22.87 17.37 -7.24
C ALA A 323 -22.22 16.36 -8.20
N ASP A 324 -21.00 16.65 -8.69
CA ASP A 324 -20.25 15.74 -9.59
C ASP A 324 -19.86 14.46 -8.85
N LEU A 325 -19.44 14.56 -7.58
CA LEU A 325 -19.14 13.42 -6.74
C LEU A 325 -20.37 12.52 -6.57
N ALA A 326 -21.51 13.08 -6.19
CA ALA A 326 -22.75 12.33 -6.01
C ALA A 326 -23.23 11.67 -7.31
N GLU A 327 -23.12 12.37 -8.45
CA GLU A 327 -23.49 11.83 -9.76
C GLU A 327 -22.55 10.68 -10.18
N LEU A 328 -21.24 10.84 -9.99
CA LEU A 328 -20.25 9.80 -10.29
C LEU A 328 -20.54 8.54 -9.46
N MET A 329 -20.82 8.71 -8.16
CA MET A 329 -21.15 7.60 -7.24
C MET A 329 -22.48 6.93 -7.58
N ARG A 330 -23.49 7.71 -8.01
CA ARG A 330 -24.78 7.17 -8.47
C ARG A 330 -24.59 6.27 -9.69
N ARG A 331 -23.82 6.72 -10.68
CA ARG A 331 -23.50 5.95 -11.89
C ARG A 331 -22.74 4.66 -11.56
N ALA A 332 -21.77 4.73 -10.66
CA ALA A 332 -21.04 3.55 -10.19
C ALA A 332 -21.98 2.53 -9.55
N ARG A 333 -22.86 2.98 -8.62
CA ARG A 333 -23.85 2.12 -7.97
C ARG A 333 -24.80 1.46 -8.98
N GLU A 334 -25.33 2.23 -9.93
CA GLU A 334 -26.25 1.71 -10.95
C GLU A 334 -25.59 0.64 -11.82
N GLY A 335 -24.28 0.73 -12.03
CA GLY A 335 -23.46 -0.29 -12.69
C GLY A 335 -22.97 -1.41 -11.78
N GLY A 336 -23.35 -1.43 -10.50
CA GLY A 336 -22.94 -2.48 -9.55
C GLY A 336 -21.54 -2.31 -8.97
N LEU A 337 -20.93 -1.14 -9.11
CA LEU A 337 -19.63 -0.85 -8.52
C LEU A 337 -19.76 -0.26 -7.11
N GLN A 338 -18.96 -0.76 -6.19
CA GLN A 338 -18.66 -0.07 -4.94
C GLN A 338 -17.76 1.13 -5.21
N VAL A 339 -17.69 2.05 -4.25
CA VAL A 339 -16.89 3.28 -4.40
C VAL A 339 -15.90 3.40 -3.24
N ALA A 340 -14.64 3.70 -3.55
CA ALA A 340 -13.58 4.02 -2.59
C ALA A 340 -13.23 5.51 -2.72
N VAL A 341 -13.68 6.32 -1.77
CA VAL A 341 -13.49 7.78 -1.81
C VAL A 341 -12.34 8.19 -0.92
N HIS A 342 -11.27 8.73 -1.50
CA HIS A 342 -10.20 9.39 -0.77
C HIS A 342 -10.74 10.68 -0.15
N ALA A 343 -10.60 10.82 1.16
CA ALA A 343 -10.95 12.04 1.90
C ALA A 343 -9.99 12.21 3.09
N ILE A 344 -9.15 13.24 3.02
CA ILE A 344 -8.16 13.57 4.05
C ILE A 344 -8.66 14.69 4.96
N GLY A 345 -9.20 15.78 4.39
CA GLY A 345 -9.79 16.87 5.16
C GLY A 345 -11.22 16.57 5.63
N ASP A 346 -11.61 17.17 6.74
CA ASP A 346 -12.92 16.96 7.36
C ASP A 346 -14.10 17.48 6.49
N ALA A 347 -13.89 18.53 5.72
CA ALA A 347 -14.89 19.02 4.77
C ALA A 347 -15.05 18.08 3.56
N ALA A 348 -13.94 17.50 3.06
CA ALA A 348 -13.99 16.50 2.00
C ALA A 348 -14.68 15.22 2.48
N LEU A 349 -14.40 14.79 3.70
CA LEU A 349 -15.06 13.64 4.30
C LEU A 349 -16.57 13.86 4.45
N ASP A 350 -17.00 15.01 4.96
CA ASP A 350 -18.43 15.32 5.10
C ASP A 350 -19.13 15.39 3.74
N ALA A 351 -18.50 15.98 2.72
CA ALA A 351 -19.00 15.99 1.35
C ALA A 351 -19.13 14.58 0.76
N ALA A 352 -18.14 13.70 1.03
CA ALA A 352 -18.20 12.30 0.62
C ALA A 352 -19.36 11.56 1.32
N LEU A 353 -19.57 11.78 2.61
CA LEU A 353 -20.69 11.19 3.35
C LEU A 353 -22.05 11.66 2.84
N ASP A 354 -22.18 12.95 2.46
CA ASP A 354 -23.38 13.47 1.81
C ASP A 354 -23.62 12.81 0.45
N ALA A 355 -22.55 12.62 -0.33
CA ALA A 355 -22.63 11.94 -1.62
C ALA A 355 -23.00 10.45 -1.48
N PHE A 356 -22.48 9.73 -0.49
CA PHE A 356 -22.90 8.36 -0.17
C PHE A 356 -24.39 8.30 0.20
N ALA A 357 -24.84 9.22 1.05
CA ALA A 357 -26.26 9.30 1.45
C ALA A 357 -27.17 9.60 0.24
N ALA A 358 -26.78 10.53 -0.63
CA ALA A 358 -27.57 10.94 -1.79
C ALA A 358 -27.59 9.87 -2.90
N SER A 359 -26.44 9.22 -3.16
CA SER A 359 -26.32 8.22 -4.22
C SER A 359 -26.82 6.84 -3.79
N GLY A 360 -26.79 6.53 -2.49
CA GLY A 360 -27.03 5.17 -1.97
C GLY A 360 -25.94 4.16 -2.37
N ALA A 361 -24.76 4.64 -2.76
CA ALA A 361 -23.62 3.78 -3.06
C ALA A 361 -23.11 3.08 -1.79
N ALA A 362 -22.48 1.91 -1.95
CA ALA A 362 -21.75 1.24 -0.89
C ALA A 362 -20.25 1.36 -1.14
N GLY A 363 -19.43 1.25 -0.08
CA GLY A 363 -17.98 1.28 -0.27
C GLY A 363 -17.19 1.71 0.96
N SER A 364 -16.11 2.46 0.73
CA SER A 364 -15.17 2.89 1.77
C SER A 364 -14.83 4.37 1.66
N ILE A 365 -14.43 4.93 2.80
CA ILE A 365 -13.65 6.16 2.86
C ILE A 365 -12.19 5.78 3.03
N GLU A 366 -11.37 6.22 2.11
CA GLU A 366 -9.92 6.04 2.14
C GLU A 366 -9.29 7.18 2.95
N HIS A 367 -8.30 6.84 3.75
CA HIS A 367 -7.59 7.69 4.70
C HIS A 367 -8.41 8.08 5.92
N ALA A 368 -9.54 8.76 5.78
CA ALA A 368 -10.32 9.30 6.90
C ALA A 368 -9.39 9.96 7.94
N GLN A 369 -8.44 10.80 7.45
CA GLN A 369 -7.29 11.24 8.24
C GLN A 369 -7.67 12.28 9.28
N LEU A 370 -8.35 13.35 8.86
CA LEU A 370 -9.01 14.31 9.74
C LEU A 370 -10.52 14.12 9.62
N ILE A 371 -11.20 13.80 10.71
CA ILE A 371 -12.64 13.54 10.68
C ILE A 371 -13.44 14.64 11.40
N SER A 372 -14.65 14.91 10.93
CA SER A 372 -15.60 15.73 11.69
C SER A 372 -16.16 14.96 12.90
N PRO A 373 -16.61 15.64 13.97
CA PRO A 373 -17.18 14.95 15.14
C PRO A 373 -18.40 14.07 14.82
N SER A 374 -19.13 14.38 13.75
CA SER A 374 -20.30 13.61 13.32
C SER A 374 -19.96 12.43 12.41
N ALA A 375 -18.77 12.42 11.80
CA ALA A 375 -18.39 11.44 10.78
C ALA A 375 -18.49 9.99 11.25
N PRO A 376 -18.03 9.58 12.45
CA PRO A 376 -18.12 8.19 12.89
C PRO A 376 -19.55 7.65 12.89
N ALA A 377 -20.49 8.40 13.45
CA ALA A 377 -21.88 7.98 13.49
C ALA A 377 -22.52 7.92 12.08
N ARG A 378 -22.19 8.88 11.21
CA ARG A 378 -22.65 8.91 9.81
C ARG A 378 -22.11 7.74 9.00
N MET A 379 -20.81 7.45 9.12
CA MET A 379 -20.18 6.30 8.45
C MET A 379 -20.81 4.97 8.89
N ALA A 380 -21.04 4.80 10.20
CA ALA A 380 -21.71 3.60 10.73
C ALA A 380 -23.15 3.48 10.19
N ALA A 381 -23.92 4.57 10.18
CA ALA A 381 -25.30 4.57 9.66
C ALA A 381 -25.37 4.27 8.16
N LEU A 382 -24.35 4.64 7.39
CA LEU A 382 -24.24 4.37 5.95
C LEU A 382 -23.61 2.98 5.66
N GLY A 383 -23.15 2.25 6.68
CA GLY A 383 -22.51 0.94 6.51
C GLY A 383 -21.17 1.00 5.78
N LEU A 384 -20.46 2.12 5.88
CA LEU A 384 -19.18 2.35 5.19
C LEU A 384 -18.02 1.76 5.98
N THR A 385 -16.99 1.33 5.26
CA THR A 385 -15.70 0.93 5.83
C THR A 385 -14.74 2.13 5.84
N ALA A 386 -13.98 2.30 6.91
CA ALA A 386 -12.82 3.19 6.92
C ALA A 386 -11.57 2.40 6.51
N SER A 387 -11.07 2.67 5.32
CA SER A 387 -9.80 2.12 4.79
C SER A 387 -8.68 3.08 5.17
N VAL A 388 -7.93 2.74 6.20
CA VAL A 388 -7.00 3.65 6.86
C VAL A 388 -5.54 3.19 6.73
N GLN A 389 -4.61 4.14 6.75
CA GLN A 389 -3.18 3.91 6.59
C GLN A 389 -2.43 4.32 7.87
N PRO A 390 -2.34 3.44 8.87
CA PRO A 390 -1.79 3.82 10.17
C PRO A 390 -0.34 4.28 10.13
N ALA A 391 0.47 3.75 9.21
CA ALA A 391 1.87 4.10 9.09
C ALA A 391 2.10 5.56 8.66
N HIS A 392 1.15 6.19 7.97
CA HIS A 392 1.22 7.61 7.62
C HIS A 392 1.32 8.52 8.85
N LEU A 393 0.75 8.11 9.98
CA LEU A 393 0.86 8.85 11.24
C LEU A 393 2.31 9.19 11.61
N TRP A 394 3.25 8.30 11.25
CA TRP A 394 4.65 8.49 11.63
C TRP A 394 5.31 9.64 10.89
N ASP A 395 4.91 9.85 9.63
CA ASP A 395 5.43 10.93 8.80
C ASP A 395 4.63 12.22 8.99
N ASP A 396 3.33 12.09 9.28
CA ASP A 396 2.41 13.23 9.36
C ASP A 396 2.34 13.88 10.74
N ARG A 397 2.85 13.25 11.79
CA ARG A 397 2.75 13.72 13.18
C ARG A 397 3.19 15.17 13.35
N GLU A 398 4.34 15.53 12.80
CA GLU A 398 4.88 16.89 12.88
C GLU A 398 4.11 17.85 11.98
N ALA A 399 3.65 17.39 10.83
CA ALA A 399 2.81 18.19 9.94
C ALA A 399 1.45 18.49 10.58
N ILE A 400 0.80 17.51 11.22
CA ILE A 400 -0.46 17.71 11.97
C ILE A 400 -0.27 18.74 13.08
N THR A 401 0.79 18.60 13.89
CA THR A 401 1.09 19.53 14.97
C THR A 401 1.29 20.96 14.48
N ARG A 402 1.75 21.16 13.25
CA ARG A 402 1.94 22.47 12.62
C ARG A 402 0.65 22.99 11.98
N CYS A 403 -0.03 22.14 11.22
CA CYS A 403 -1.13 22.54 10.35
C CYS A 403 -2.48 22.50 11.03
N TRP A 404 -2.69 21.53 11.96
CA TRP A 404 -3.96 21.24 12.62
C TRP A 404 -3.85 21.08 14.14
N PRO A 405 -3.04 21.92 14.86
CA PRO A 405 -2.82 21.76 16.31
C PRO A 405 -4.10 21.93 17.14
N ASP A 406 -5.11 22.62 16.60
CA ASP A 406 -6.40 22.92 17.21
C ASP A 406 -7.45 21.82 17.02
N ARG A 407 -7.11 20.78 16.23
CA ARG A 407 -8.02 19.69 15.87
C ARG A 407 -7.30 18.33 15.71
N ASP A 408 -6.09 18.22 16.21
CA ASP A 408 -5.25 17.02 16.05
C ASP A 408 -5.82 15.77 16.73
N GLU A 409 -6.71 15.93 17.74
CA GLU A 409 -7.44 14.83 18.39
C GLU A 409 -8.40 14.11 17.44
N ARG A 410 -8.74 14.72 16.31
CA ARG A 410 -9.62 14.16 15.28
C ARG A 410 -8.86 13.51 14.15
N CYS A 411 -7.51 13.54 14.19
CA CYS A 411 -6.67 12.91 13.19
C CYS A 411 -6.37 11.45 13.55
N TYR A 412 -6.41 10.56 12.55
CA TYR A 412 -6.18 9.12 12.75
C TYR A 412 -7.00 8.56 13.91
N ALA A 413 -8.29 8.89 13.95
CA ALA A 413 -9.21 8.64 15.05
C ALA A 413 -9.78 7.21 15.03
N PHE A 414 -8.89 6.20 14.97
CA PHE A 414 -9.26 4.80 14.76
C PHE A 414 -10.18 4.25 15.85
N ARG A 415 -9.89 4.57 17.12
CA ARG A 415 -10.74 4.14 18.26
C ARG A 415 -12.13 4.76 18.15
N SER A 416 -12.22 6.03 17.80
CA SER A 416 -13.50 6.72 17.64
C SER A 416 -14.36 6.09 16.54
N LEU A 417 -13.76 5.78 15.40
CA LEU A 417 -14.42 5.08 14.28
C LEU A 417 -14.90 3.69 14.71
N LEU A 418 -14.03 2.88 15.29
CA LEU A 418 -14.36 1.52 15.71
C LEU A 418 -15.44 1.49 16.79
N SER A 419 -15.37 2.42 17.77
CA SER A 419 -16.34 2.54 18.86
C SER A 419 -17.73 2.97 18.36
N ALA A 420 -17.81 3.68 17.25
CA ALA A 420 -19.07 3.99 16.59
C ALA A 420 -19.64 2.83 15.74
N GLY A 421 -18.92 1.72 15.64
CA GLY A 421 -19.32 0.55 14.84
C GLY A 421 -18.87 0.61 13.36
N VAL A 422 -17.96 1.53 13.01
CA VAL A 422 -17.38 1.59 11.67
C VAL A 422 -16.35 0.48 11.50
N PRO A 423 -16.49 -0.44 10.53
CA PRO A 423 -15.45 -1.40 10.22
C PRO A 423 -14.17 -0.70 9.76
N LEU A 424 -13.03 -1.13 10.30
CA LEU A 424 -11.72 -0.66 9.85
C LEU A 424 -11.10 -1.68 8.90
N ALA A 425 -10.36 -1.18 7.90
CA ALA A 425 -9.52 -1.98 7.03
C ALA A 425 -8.17 -1.28 6.90
N LEU A 426 -7.07 -2.00 7.19
CA LEU A 426 -5.73 -1.42 7.14
C LEU A 426 -5.12 -1.56 5.75
N GLY A 427 -4.41 -0.52 5.32
CA GLY A 427 -3.63 -0.48 4.10
C GLY A 427 -2.33 0.28 4.28
N SER A 428 -1.44 0.18 3.31
CA SER A 428 -0.16 0.90 3.29
C SER A 428 -0.22 2.19 2.49
N ASP A 429 -1.06 2.22 1.46
CA ASP A 429 -0.97 3.21 0.39
C ASP A 429 0.42 3.20 -0.28
N ALA A 430 1.03 2.01 -0.37
CA ALA A 430 2.33 1.88 -1.00
C ALA A 430 2.32 2.43 -2.43
N PRO A 431 3.25 3.32 -2.78
CA PRO A 431 4.57 3.57 -2.17
C PRO A 431 4.65 4.67 -1.10
N VAL A 432 3.56 5.29 -0.67
CA VAL A 432 3.61 6.35 0.37
C VAL A 432 4.16 5.79 1.68
N SER A 433 3.68 4.61 2.10
CA SER A 433 4.31 3.80 3.15
C SER A 433 4.73 2.43 2.59
N PRO A 434 5.65 1.72 3.24
CA PRO A 434 6.04 0.38 2.82
C PRO A 434 4.84 -0.59 2.78
N LEU A 435 4.81 -1.47 1.78
CA LEU A 435 3.86 -2.58 1.69
C LEU A 435 4.21 -3.62 2.77
N ASP A 436 3.83 -3.31 4.01
CA ASP A 436 4.12 -4.11 5.20
C ASP A 436 2.94 -4.06 6.18
N PRO A 437 2.11 -5.12 6.29
CA PRO A 437 0.95 -5.13 7.16
C PRO A 437 1.31 -5.10 8.64
N TRP A 438 2.50 -5.62 9.01
CA TRP A 438 2.97 -5.60 10.39
C TRP A 438 3.34 -4.18 10.82
N LEU A 439 3.85 -3.37 9.89
CA LEU A 439 4.09 -1.96 10.09
C LEU A 439 2.78 -1.20 10.35
N ALA A 440 1.75 -1.47 9.54
CA ALA A 440 0.43 -0.87 9.70
C ALA A 440 -0.21 -1.27 11.05
N ILE A 441 -0.14 -2.55 11.43
CA ILE A 441 -0.61 -3.05 12.74
C ILE A 441 0.15 -2.36 13.87
N ALA A 442 1.49 -2.31 13.81
CA ALA A 442 2.30 -1.66 14.83
C ALA A 442 1.97 -0.17 14.98
N ALA A 443 1.79 0.54 13.88
CA ALA A 443 1.41 1.95 13.88
C ALA A 443 0.03 2.19 14.49
N ALA A 444 -0.95 1.33 14.18
CA ALA A 444 -2.30 1.42 14.75
C ALA A 444 -2.33 1.18 16.27
N VAL A 445 -1.45 0.32 16.78
CA VAL A 445 -1.37 -0.06 18.21
C VAL A 445 -0.50 0.89 19.01
N HIS A 446 0.74 1.09 18.58
CA HIS A 446 1.75 1.82 19.38
C HIS A 446 1.74 3.33 19.12
N ARG A 447 1.27 3.77 17.95
CA ARG A 447 1.15 5.19 17.57
C ARG A 447 2.46 6.00 17.73
N SER A 448 3.58 5.31 17.64
CA SER A 448 4.92 5.89 17.57
C SER A 448 5.87 4.96 16.80
N PRO A 449 6.76 5.49 15.93
CA PRO A 449 7.74 4.68 15.20
C PRO A 449 8.99 4.34 16.02
N ASP A 450 9.19 5.01 17.14
CA ASP A 450 10.42 5.04 17.92
C ASP A 450 10.14 5.18 19.42
N ALA A 451 11.13 5.58 20.22
CA ALA A 451 11.03 5.76 21.66
C ALA A 451 10.23 7.01 22.11
N ARG A 452 9.71 7.82 21.18
CA ARG A 452 8.82 8.94 21.54
C ARG A 452 7.52 8.41 22.12
N SER A 453 6.86 9.23 22.93
CA SER A 453 5.53 8.91 23.46
C SER A 453 4.54 8.64 22.32
N ALA A 454 3.62 7.69 22.55
CA ALA A 454 2.52 7.43 21.64
C ALA A 454 1.75 8.74 21.35
N TRP A 455 1.47 9.00 20.07
CA TRP A 455 0.69 10.15 19.68
C TRP A 455 -0.80 9.81 19.77
N ARG A 456 -1.55 10.61 20.56
CA ARG A 456 -2.97 10.37 20.81
C ARG A 456 -3.28 8.90 21.18
N PRO A 457 -2.71 8.38 22.30
CA PRO A 457 -2.82 6.96 22.70
C PRO A 457 -4.27 6.51 22.93
N GLU A 458 -5.19 7.42 23.19
CA GLU A 458 -6.62 7.16 23.30
C GLU A 458 -7.25 6.67 21.98
N GLN A 459 -6.58 6.89 20.86
CA GLN A 459 -6.99 6.42 19.54
C GLN A 459 -6.31 5.09 19.14
N SER A 460 -5.53 4.46 20.02
CA SER A 460 -4.88 3.18 19.78
C SER A 460 -5.90 2.06 19.57
N LEU A 461 -5.57 1.14 18.68
CA LEU A 461 -6.22 -0.17 18.60
C LEU A 461 -5.50 -1.19 19.49
N THR A 462 -6.21 -2.23 19.89
CA THR A 462 -5.57 -3.44 20.42
C THR A 462 -4.94 -4.24 19.27
N LEU A 463 -3.97 -5.10 19.58
CA LEU A 463 -3.37 -6.02 18.59
C LEU A 463 -4.43 -6.85 17.86
N ARG A 464 -5.42 -7.34 18.61
CA ARG A 464 -6.52 -8.13 18.06
C ARG A 464 -7.38 -7.34 17.07
N GLU A 465 -7.72 -6.11 17.40
CA GLU A 465 -8.50 -5.23 16.52
C GLU A 465 -7.73 -4.85 15.25
N ALA A 466 -6.43 -4.54 15.38
CA ALA A 466 -5.58 -4.23 14.24
C ALA A 466 -5.38 -5.46 13.33
N LEU A 467 -5.18 -6.66 13.91
CA LEU A 467 -5.12 -7.90 13.14
C LEU A 467 -6.45 -8.18 12.44
N ALA A 468 -7.59 -8.02 13.14
CA ALA A 468 -8.92 -8.20 12.54
C ALA A 468 -9.18 -7.24 11.37
N ALA A 469 -8.65 -6.01 11.43
CA ALA A 469 -8.74 -5.03 10.35
C ALA A 469 -7.79 -5.34 9.17
N SER A 470 -6.86 -6.30 9.32
CA SER A 470 -5.87 -6.67 8.30
C SER A 470 -6.15 -8.00 7.58
N VAL A 471 -7.25 -8.70 7.90
CA VAL A 471 -7.56 -10.06 7.37
C VAL A 471 -8.78 -10.11 6.47
N ASP A 472 -9.20 -9.00 5.89
CA ASP A 472 -10.33 -8.89 4.95
C ASP A 472 -11.63 -9.53 5.49
N GLY A 473 -11.92 -9.29 6.77
CA GLY A 473 -13.14 -9.79 7.44
C GLY A 473 -13.17 -11.30 7.65
N GLN A 474 -12.08 -12.02 7.43
CA GLN A 474 -12.08 -13.48 7.53
C GLN A 474 -12.27 -13.99 8.97
N GLY A 475 -11.82 -13.26 9.96
CA GLY A 475 -11.90 -13.69 11.35
C GLY A 475 -11.04 -14.92 11.67
N THR A 476 -11.32 -15.58 12.80
CA THR A 476 -10.60 -16.79 13.25
C THR A 476 -10.78 -17.95 12.25
N LEU A 477 -9.70 -18.63 11.91
CA LEU A 477 -9.72 -19.80 11.00
C LEU A 477 -10.62 -20.92 11.56
N ARG A 478 -11.52 -21.42 10.72
CA ARG A 478 -12.49 -22.46 11.05
C ARG A 478 -12.98 -23.15 9.78
N VAL A 479 -13.75 -24.21 9.93
CA VAL A 479 -14.45 -24.85 8.78
C VAL A 479 -15.30 -23.81 8.06
N GLY A 480 -15.13 -23.73 6.74
CA GLY A 480 -15.75 -22.74 5.85
C GLY A 480 -14.96 -21.46 5.65
N SER A 481 -13.87 -21.20 6.41
CA SER A 481 -12.96 -20.09 6.13
C SER A 481 -12.28 -20.29 4.78
N ARG A 482 -11.96 -19.18 4.07
CA ARG A 482 -11.06 -19.26 2.91
C ARG A 482 -9.75 -19.92 3.32
N ALA A 483 -9.17 -20.72 2.44
CA ALA A 483 -7.88 -21.38 2.67
C ALA A 483 -6.68 -20.43 2.53
N ASP A 484 -6.90 -19.14 2.71
CA ASP A 484 -5.87 -18.11 2.76
C ASP A 484 -5.40 -18.00 4.20
N LEU A 485 -4.24 -18.55 4.50
CA LEU A 485 -3.65 -18.52 5.83
C LEU A 485 -2.15 -18.25 5.79
N VAL A 486 -1.63 -17.81 6.91
CA VAL A 486 -0.20 -17.53 7.11
C VAL A 486 0.23 -18.22 8.40
N LEU A 487 1.38 -18.87 8.36
CA LEU A 487 2.06 -19.39 9.54
C LEU A 487 3.09 -18.36 10.03
N VAL A 488 3.01 -18.01 11.29
CA VAL A 488 3.94 -17.10 11.96
C VAL A 488 4.64 -17.82 13.13
N GLU A 489 5.90 -17.48 13.35
CA GLU A 489 6.76 -18.17 14.33
C GLU A 489 6.34 -17.90 15.80
N ALA A 490 5.66 -16.79 16.05
CA ALA A 490 5.24 -16.39 17.38
C ALA A 490 3.77 -15.97 17.40
N ASP A 491 3.13 -16.04 18.60
CA ASP A 491 1.76 -15.56 18.77
C ASP A 491 1.69 -14.05 18.53
N PRO A 492 1.00 -13.60 17.47
CA PRO A 492 0.89 -12.17 17.18
C PRO A 492 0.07 -11.42 18.24
N LEU A 493 -0.69 -12.13 19.10
CA LEU A 493 -1.49 -11.56 20.18
C LEU A 493 -0.84 -11.76 21.55
N GLY A 494 0.27 -12.49 21.63
CA GLY A 494 0.95 -12.89 22.87
C GLY A 494 1.73 -11.79 23.58
N GLY A 495 1.19 -10.56 23.62
CA GLY A 495 1.83 -9.39 24.23
C GLY A 495 2.10 -9.47 25.75
N ASP A 496 1.54 -10.44 26.45
CA ASP A 496 1.61 -10.51 27.93
C ASP A 496 2.90 -11.14 28.47
N GLY A 497 3.78 -11.66 27.61
CA GLY A 497 5.04 -12.30 27.99
C GLY A 497 6.31 -11.48 27.77
N LEU A 498 6.22 -10.37 27.05
CA LEU A 498 7.35 -9.49 26.75
C LEU A 498 7.29 -8.27 27.67
N GLY A 499 7.75 -8.42 28.91
CA GLY A 499 7.82 -7.33 29.88
C GLY A 499 8.50 -6.10 29.27
N GLY A 500 7.75 -5.02 29.04
CA GLY A 500 8.26 -3.68 28.74
C GLY A 500 9.14 -3.52 27.48
N GLY A 501 9.21 -4.52 26.62
CA GLY A 501 10.01 -4.51 25.41
C GLY A 501 9.27 -3.88 24.22
N ASP A 502 10.03 -3.39 23.26
CA ASP A 502 9.56 -2.73 22.04
C ASP A 502 8.70 -3.68 21.17
N HIS A 503 7.39 -3.71 21.41
CA HIS A 503 6.41 -4.47 20.63
C HIS A 503 6.43 -4.08 19.14
N THR A 504 6.76 -2.83 18.84
CA THR A 504 6.92 -2.35 17.44
C THR A 504 8.04 -3.11 16.74
N ALA A 505 9.18 -3.30 17.42
CA ALA A 505 10.30 -4.07 16.89
C ALA A 505 9.96 -5.56 16.74
N TYR A 506 9.15 -6.11 17.65
CA TYR A 506 8.66 -7.48 17.58
C TYR A 506 7.75 -7.70 16.37
N LEU A 507 6.72 -6.89 16.19
CA LEU A 507 5.79 -7.00 15.06
C LEU A 507 6.49 -6.77 13.71
N ARG A 508 7.44 -5.84 13.65
CA ARG A 508 8.24 -5.58 12.44
C ARG A 508 9.17 -6.73 12.05
N ARG A 509 9.50 -7.63 12.97
CA ARG A 509 10.42 -8.76 12.74
C ARG A 509 9.71 -10.10 12.64
N MET A 510 8.37 -10.11 12.66
CA MET A 510 7.63 -11.36 12.62
C MET A 510 7.86 -12.08 11.29
N PRO A 511 8.60 -13.19 11.23
CA PRO A 511 8.79 -13.95 10.01
C PRO A 511 7.52 -14.71 9.67
N CYS A 512 7.17 -14.70 8.40
CA CYS A 512 6.09 -15.52 7.83
C CYS A 512 6.71 -16.70 7.08
N ALA A 513 6.08 -17.85 7.16
CA ALA A 513 6.50 -19.06 6.47
C ALA A 513 5.64 -19.34 5.23
#